data_8dd2eb745337c66c545e87ace461a351
#
_entry.id   8dd2eb745337c66c545e87ace461a351
#
_cell.length_a   1.000
_cell.length_b   1.000
_cell.length_c   1.000
_cell.angle_alpha   90.00
_cell.angle_beta   90.00
_cell.angle_gamma   90.00
#
_symmetry.space_group_name_H-M   'P 1'
#
loop_
_entity.id
_entity.type
_entity.pdbx_description
1 polymer ?
#
loop_
_entity_poly.entity_id
_entity_poly.type
_entity_poly.pdbx_seq_one_letter_code
_entity_poly.pdbx_strand_id
1 'polypeptide(L)'
;MEAILRAVDAPYLEKAVYPPKLVGMKDGSKIVVRQASRAEAPEVLKAVRLYVDVNKDFYDIVAWRTYAEILAWKMYRIKDHYLLLGIQDDKLVGIVNARMWDQNIAISLHTMSFKRGIDVGPALYFAKMEHAFDHLGAREWWATFESYIGLRIMGTEWAPKQKPFPEMQHELGGSRIFYTTKEDWENFVKLKYARYLGEKPVPKDLLAKSQKFRIPEKADV
;
A
#
# COMPACT_ATOMS: atom_id res chain seq x y z
N MET A 1 -6.88 -2.26 18.13
CA MET A 1 -5.43 -2.29 18.39
C MET A 1 -4.88 -3.71 18.48
N GLU A 2 -5.59 -4.67 19.11
CA GLU A 2 -5.16 -6.07 19.22
C GLU A 2 -5.00 -6.78 17.86
N ALA A 3 -5.89 -6.54 16.91
CA ALA A 3 -5.78 -7.12 15.58
C ALA A 3 -4.53 -6.66 14.80
N ILE A 4 -4.11 -5.41 15.03
CA ILE A 4 -2.85 -4.88 14.46
C ILE A 4 -1.64 -5.60 15.05
N LEU A 5 -1.74 -6.08 16.29
CA LEU A 5 -0.67 -6.74 17.01
C LEU A 5 -0.70 -8.27 16.93
N ARG A 6 -1.73 -8.85 16.31
CA ARG A 6 -1.81 -10.30 16.12
C ARG A 6 -0.64 -10.76 15.26
N ALA A 7 0.33 -11.38 15.88
CA ALA A 7 1.45 -12.00 15.20
C ALA A 7 0.94 -13.27 14.49
N VAL A 8 0.56 -13.14 13.23
CA VAL A 8 0.35 -14.31 12.39
C VAL A 8 1.71 -14.82 11.98
N ASP A 9 1.98 -16.07 12.27
CA ASP A 9 3.19 -16.72 11.76
C ASP A 9 3.00 -16.94 10.25
N ALA A 10 3.63 -16.08 9.47
CA ALA A 10 3.44 -16.02 8.02
C ALA A 10 4.79 -16.22 7.31
N PRO A 11 5.40 -17.43 7.42
CA PRO A 11 6.72 -17.70 6.86
C PRO A 11 6.77 -17.55 5.33
N TYR A 12 5.62 -17.57 4.66
CA TYR A 12 5.51 -17.34 3.22
C TYR A 12 5.78 -15.88 2.81
N LEU A 13 5.57 -14.90 3.70
CA LEU A 13 5.85 -13.49 3.43
C LEU A 13 7.34 -13.17 3.35
N GLU A 14 8.17 -13.94 4.03
CA GLU A 14 9.63 -13.76 3.98
C GLU A 14 10.22 -14.21 2.64
N LYS A 15 9.49 -15.07 1.90
CA LYS A 15 9.95 -15.67 0.63
C LYS A 15 9.49 -14.92 -0.62
N ALA A 16 8.42 -14.16 -0.54
CA ALA A 16 7.85 -13.45 -1.68
C ALA A 16 8.17 -11.96 -1.61
N VAL A 17 9.30 -11.57 -2.16
CA VAL A 17 9.66 -10.15 -2.33
C VAL A 17 8.96 -9.60 -3.55
N TYR A 18 8.30 -8.45 -3.40
CA TYR A 18 7.69 -7.76 -4.54
C TYR A 18 8.75 -7.34 -5.57
N PRO A 19 8.66 -7.79 -6.82
CA PRO A 19 9.63 -7.44 -7.85
C PRO A 19 9.52 -5.95 -8.18
N PRO A 20 10.64 -5.18 -8.15
CA PRO A 20 10.63 -3.78 -8.53
C PRO A 20 10.09 -3.57 -9.94
N LYS A 21 9.33 -2.50 -10.12
CA LYS A 21 8.81 -2.09 -11.43
C LYS A 21 8.88 -0.57 -11.62
N LEU A 22 8.90 -0.14 -12.89
CA LEU A 22 8.86 1.26 -13.28
C LEU A 22 7.47 1.58 -13.82
N VAL A 23 6.75 2.49 -13.18
CA VAL A 23 5.35 2.83 -13.52
C VAL A 23 5.27 4.25 -14.05
N GLY A 24 4.62 4.42 -15.22
CA GLY A 24 4.35 5.73 -15.81
C GLY A 24 3.24 6.45 -15.04
N MET A 25 3.45 7.74 -14.79
CA MET A 25 2.50 8.62 -14.13
C MET A 25 1.72 9.48 -15.11
N LYS A 26 0.64 10.11 -14.66
CA LYS A 26 -0.24 10.92 -15.48
C LYS A 26 0.45 12.14 -16.12
N ASP A 27 1.47 12.69 -15.45
CA ASP A 27 2.27 13.83 -15.92
C ASP A 27 3.41 13.44 -16.88
N GLY A 28 3.48 12.18 -17.29
CA GLY A 28 4.55 11.64 -18.12
C GLY A 28 5.81 11.23 -17.36
N SER A 29 5.89 11.52 -16.07
CA SER A 29 7.00 11.06 -15.24
C SER A 29 6.89 9.56 -14.93
N LYS A 30 7.94 8.97 -14.37
CA LYS A 30 7.96 7.58 -13.96
C LYS A 30 8.35 7.45 -12.49
N ILE A 31 7.78 6.46 -11.79
CA ILE A 31 8.16 6.10 -10.43
C ILE A 31 8.68 4.66 -10.38
N VAL A 32 9.69 4.43 -9.56
CA VAL A 32 10.08 3.07 -9.17
C VAL A 32 9.18 2.64 -8.02
N VAL A 33 8.46 1.53 -8.21
CA VAL A 33 7.68 0.89 -7.14
C VAL A 33 8.43 -0.35 -6.69
N ARG A 34 8.74 -0.45 -5.41
CA ARG A 34 9.45 -1.58 -4.82
C ARG A 34 9.08 -1.83 -3.36
N GLN A 35 9.42 -2.99 -2.85
CA GLN A 35 9.24 -3.30 -1.44
C GLN A 35 10.29 -2.58 -0.59
N ALA A 36 9.86 -2.08 0.57
CA ALA A 36 10.75 -1.52 1.58
C ALA A 36 11.47 -2.63 2.36
N SER A 37 12.72 -2.39 2.69
CA SER A 37 13.42 -3.15 3.72
C SER A 37 13.11 -2.59 5.12
N ARG A 38 13.27 -3.42 6.16
CA ARG A 38 13.13 -2.93 7.55
C ARG A 38 14.15 -1.86 7.92
N ALA A 39 15.31 -1.87 7.28
CA ALA A 39 16.35 -0.85 7.48
C ALA A 39 15.90 0.55 7.02
N GLU A 40 14.99 0.63 6.07
CA GLU A 40 14.45 1.89 5.54
C GLU A 40 13.29 2.44 6.39
N ALA A 41 12.73 1.63 7.31
CA ALA A 41 11.59 2.05 8.13
C ALA A 41 11.82 3.39 8.87
N PRO A 42 12.99 3.71 9.44
CA PRO A 42 13.21 5.01 10.07
C PRO A 42 12.98 6.20 9.14
N GLU A 43 13.43 6.13 7.90
CA GLU A 43 13.24 7.21 6.93
C GLU A 43 11.79 7.31 6.48
N VAL A 44 11.11 6.17 6.30
CA VAL A 44 9.68 6.17 6.00
C VAL A 44 8.86 6.73 7.15
N LEU A 45 9.19 6.42 8.40
CA LEU A 45 8.53 6.98 9.59
C LEU A 45 8.69 8.50 9.67
N LYS A 46 9.87 9.06 9.31
CA LYS A 46 10.06 10.51 9.23
C LYS A 46 9.14 11.13 8.18
N ALA A 47 9.00 10.51 6.99
CA ALA A 47 8.08 11.00 5.96
C ALA A 47 6.62 10.97 6.42
N VAL A 48 6.18 9.87 7.04
CA VAL A 48 4.81 9.75 7.57
C VAL A 48 4.54 10.78 8.67
N ARG A 49 5.54 11.07 9.51
CA ARG A 49 5.42 12.05 10.60
C ARG A 49 5.01 13.43 10.12
N LEU A 50 5.39 13.84 8.91
CA LEU A 50 5.01 15.14 8.34
C LEU A 50 3.49 15.31 8.17
N TYR A 51 2.74 14.21 8.17
CA TYR A 51 1.30 14.21 7.90
C TYR A 51 0.42 14.01 9.14
N VAL A 52 0.99 13.78 10.32
CA VAL A 52 0.21 13.52 11.55
C VAL A 52 -0.56 14.73 12.06
N ASP A 53 -0.16 15.92 11.64
CA ASP A 53 -0.81 17.18 12.02
C ASP A 53 -1.62 17.78 10.84
N VAL A 54 -1.80 17.02 9.75
CA VAL A 54 -2.52 17.47 8.56
C VAL A 54 -4.00 17.09 8.65
N ASN A 55 -4.83 18.01 9.11
CA ASN A 55 -6.28 17.85 9.19
C ASN A 55 -6.94 18.09 7.81
N LYS A 56 -6.68 17.21 6.84
CA LYS A 56 -7.30 17.22 5.53
C LYS A 56 -7.40 15.80 4.98
N ASP A 57 -8.58 15.40 4.48
CA ASP A 57 -8.81 14.07 3.90
C ASP A 57 -8.40 12.92 4.83
N PHE A 58 -8.53 13.09 6.15
CA PHE A 58 -8.13 12.12 7.18
C PHE A 58 -6.63 11.76 7.18
N TYR A 59 -5.76 12.63 6.67
CA TYR A 59 -4.31 12.37 6.63
C TYR A 59 -3.72 12.20 8.02
N ASP A 60 -4.15 12.98 9.01
CA ASP A 60 -3.75 12.87 10.41
C ASP A 60 -4.00 11.46 10.96
N ILE A 61 -5.22 10.97 10.86
CA ILE A 61 -5.62 9.64 11.35
C ILE A 61 -4.88 8.54 10.59
N VAL A 62 -4.83 8.64 9.25
CA VAL A 62 -4.11 7.68 8.40
C VAL A 62 -2.62 7.68 8.71
N ALA A 63 -2.01 8.86 8.92
CA ALA A 63 -0.59 8.96 9.25
C ALA A 63 -0.28 8.34 10.61
N TRP A 64 -1.09 8.58 11.65
CA TRP A 64 -0.90 7.97 12.96
C TRP A 64 -0.99 6.45 12.93
N ARG A 65 -2.00 5.91 12.23
CA ARG A 65 -2.16 4.46 12.07
C ARG A 65 -0.99 3.86 11.29
N THR A 66 -0.64 4.46 10.15
CA THR A 66 0.50 4.02 9.33
C THR A 66 1.81 4.06 10.11
N TYR A 67 2.02 5.12 10.90
CA TYR A 67 3.20 5.26 11.75
C TYR A 67 3.30 4.10 12.76
N ALA A 68 2.20 3.83 13.48
CA ALA A 68 2.16 2.74 14.47
C ALA A 68 2.41 1.38 13.83
N GLU A 69 1.81 1.11 12.66
CA GLU A 69 1.98 -0.15 11.93
C GLU A 69 3.40 -0.36 11.44
N ILE A 70 4.01 0.66 10.82
CA ILE A 70 5.40 0.58 10.36
C ILE A 70 6.37 0.42 11.53
N LEU A 71 6.11 1.12 12.65
CA LEU A 71 6.92 0.97 13.85
C LEU A 71 6.81 -0.45 14.43
N ALA A 72 5.60 -1.00 14.53
CA ALA A 72 5.37 -2.37 14.99
C ALA A 72 6.02 -3.40 14.06
N TRP A 73 5.94 -3.19 12.74
CA TRP A 73 6.64 -4.02 11.77
C TRP A 73 8.16 -3.93 11.91
N LYS A 74 8.72 -2.73 12.06
CA LYS A 74 10.15 -2.53 12.30
C LYS A 74 10.63 -3.27 13.56
N MET A 75 9.80 -3.26 14.61
CA MET A 75 10.10 -3.89 15.90
C MET A 75 9.78 -5.41 15.93
N TYR A 76 9.49 -6.02 14.77
CA TYR A 76 9.11 -7.44 14.65
C TYR A 76 7.87 -7.85 15.45
N ARG A 77 7.00 -6.86 15.79
CA ARG A 77 5.71 -7.10 16.46
C ARG A 77 4.64 -7.57 15.47
N ILE A 78 4.75 -7.15 14.20
CA ILE A 78 3.90 -7.58 13.09
C ILE A 78 4.81 -8.27 12.08
N LYS A 79 4.49 -9.52 11.70
CA LYS A 79 5.28 -10.33 10.77
C LYS A 79 4.67 -10.41 9.37
N ASP A 80 3.34 -10.34 9.30
CA ASP A 80 2.52 -10.53 8.10
C ASP A 80 2.29 -9.24 7.29
N HIS A 81 3.02 -8.19 7.60
CA HIS A 81 2.92 -6.87 6.98
C HIS A 81 3.96 -6.68 5.87
N TYR A 82 3.55 -6.06 4.79
CA TYR A 82 4.44 -5.57 3.74
C TYR A 82 4.23 -4.10 3.44
N LEU A 83 5.29 -3.43 3.03
CA LEU A 83 5.34 -2.01 2.75
C LEU A 83 5.96 -1.81 1.36
N LEU A 84 5.26 -1.12 0.47
CA LEU A 84 5.79 -0.74 -0.83
C LEU A 84 6.02 0.77 -0.88
N LEU A 85 7.09 1.17 -1.55
CA LEU A 85 7.51 2.55 -1.75
C LEU A 85 7.33 2.94 -3.21
N GLY A 86 6.85 4.17 -3.44
CA GLY A 86 6.91 4.84 -4.73
C GLY A 86 7.99 5.91 -4.70
N ILE A 87 8.97 5.81 -5.60
CA ILE A 87 10.13 6.71 -5.63
C ILE A 87 10.25 7.30 -7.03
N GLN A 88 10.23 8.62 -7.11
CA GLN A 88 10.46 9.38 -8.33
C GLN A 88 11.87 9.98 -8.27
N ASP A 89 12.72 9.65 -9.22
CA ASP A 89 14.15 9.96 -9.20
C ASP A 89 14.83 9.43 -7.94
N ASP A 90 15.01 10.26 -6.93
CA ASP A 90 15.52 9.92 -5.59
C ASP A 90 14.57 10.40 -4.48
N LYS A 91 13.31 10.77 -4.81
CA LYS A 91 12.35 11.30 -3.83
C LYS A 91 11.25 10.28 -3.54
N LEU A 92 10.98 10.06 -2.27
CA LEU A 92 9.83 9.28 -1.83
C LEU A 92 8.55 10.07 -2.12
N VAL A 93 7.71 9.56 -3.04
CA VAL A 93 6.47 10.22 -3.47
C VAL A 93 5.21 9.55 -2.95
N GLY A 94 5.33 8.39 -2.31
CA GLY A 94 4.21 7.74 -1.65
C GLY A 94 4.57 6.38 -1.10
N ILE A 95 3.69 5.87 -0.25
CA ILE A 95 3.80 4.55 0.37
C ILE A 95 2.45 3.86 0.41
N VAL A 96 2.48 2.54 0.43
CA VAL A 96 1.31 1.70 0.73
C VAL A 96 1.73 0.55 1.61
N ASN A 97 0.84 0.18 2.51
CA ASN A 97 1.03 -1.01 3.32
C ASN A 97 -0.22 -1.89 3.32
N ALA A 98 0.01 -3.16 3.52
CA ALA A 98 -1.01 -4.18 3.66
C ALA A 98 -0.46 -5.35 4.47
N ARG A 99 -1.34 -6.28 4.81
CA ARG A 99 -0.97 -7.50 5.53
C ARG A 99 -1.77 -8.69 5.00
N MET A 100 -1.23 -9.87 5.21
CA MET A 100 -1.98 -11.11 5.03
C MET A 100 -2.69 -11.44 6.34
N TRP A 101 -4.03 -11.46 6.33
CA TRP A 101 -4.78 -11.90 7.49
C TRP A 101 -4.61 -13.41 7.74
N ASP A 102 -4.67 -14.16 6.64
CA ASP A 102 -4.36 -15.58 6.56
C ASP A 102 -3.80 -15.93 5.17
N GLN A 103 -3.72 -17.19 4.82
CA GLN A 103 -3.18 -17.64 3.51
C GLN A 103 -4.05 -17.20 2.33
N ASN A 104 -5.32 -16.83 2.55
CA ASN A 104 -6.30 -16.54 1.49
C ASN A 104 -6.70 -15.07 1.45
N ILE A 105 -6.63 -14.35 2.58
CA ILE A 105 -7.16 -13.00 2.72
C ILE A 105 -6.02 -12.01 2.96
N ALA A 106 -5.92 -11.05 2.06
CA ALA A 106 -5.08 -9.87 2.26
C ALA A 106 -5.92 -8.67 2.68
N ILE A 107 -5.42 -7.87 3.63
CA ILE A 107 -6.08 -6.66 4.12
C ILE A 107 -5.29 -5.44 3.68
N SER A 108 -5.98 -4.53 2.99
CA SER A 108 -5.49 -3.18 2.72
C SER A 108 -5.42 -2.39 4.01
N LEU A 109 -4.25 -1.92 4.36
CA LEU A 109 -4.11 -0.95 5.44
C LEU A 109 -4.18 0.47 4.86
N HIS A 110 -3.06 1.11 4.63
CA HIS A 110 -3.08 2.52 4.21
C HIS A 110 -2.42 2.76 2.86
N THR A 111 -2.80 3.89 2.25
CA THR A 111 -2.19 4.43 1.03
C THR A 111 -1.95 5.91 1.28
N MET A 112 -0.69 6.34 1.29
CA MET A 112 -0.32 7.73 1.43
C MET A 112 0.44 8.21 0.19
N SER A 113 -0.09 9.25 -0.44
CA SER A 113 0.56 9.93 -1.57
C SER A 113 1.23 11.19 -1.03
N PHE A 114 2.54 11.29 -1.16
CA PHE A 114 3.32 12.46 -0.77
C PHE A 114 3.48 13.46 -1.92
N LYS A 115 3.14 13.07 -3.13
CA LYS A 115 3.03 13.93 -4.31
C LYS A 115 1.65 13.73 -4.93
N ARG A 116 0.86 14.80 -4.99
CA ARG A 116 -0.52 14.76 -5.47
C ARG A 116 -0.63 15.04 -6.98
N GLY A 117 -1.77 14.71 -7.55
CA GLY A 117 -2.15 15.10 -8.92
C GLY A 117 -1.60 14.25 -10.06
N ILE A 118 -0.71 13.29 -9.78
CA ILE A 118 -0.04 12.46 -10.79
C ILE A 118 -0.36 10.96 -10.71
N ASP A 119 -1.37 10.57 -9.96
CA ASP A 119 -1.84 9.18 -9.78
C ASP A 119 -0.90 8.26 -8.97
N VAL A 120 -0.08 8.81 -8.08
CA VAL A 120 0.79 7.99 -7.19
C VAL A 120 -0.03 7.04 -6.32
N GLY A 121 -1.10 7.52 -5.69
CA GLY A 121 -1.96 6.72 -4.83
C GLY A 121 -2.55 5.50 -5.56
N PRO A 122 -3.26 5.68 -6.69
CA PRO A 122 -3.78 4.57 -7.49
C PRO A 122 -2.71 3.58 -7.96
N ALA A 123 -1.54 4.06 -8.42
CA ALA A 123 -0.45 3.20 -8.87
C ALA A 123 0.10 2.31 -7.72
N LEU A 124 0.27 2.87 -6.54
CA LEU A 124 0.72 2.13 -5.36
C LEU A 124 -0.36 1.20 -4.82
N TYR A 125 -1.63 1.62 -4.84
CA TYR A 125 -2.75 0.75 -4.47
C TYR A 125 -2.83 -0.47 -5.38
N PHE A 126 -2.68 -0.28 -6.69
CA PHE A 126 -2.59 -1.39 -7.64
C PHE A 126 -1.41 -2.32 -7.31
N ALA A 127 -0.23 -1.77 -7.04
CA ALA A 127 0.96 -2.56 -6.72
C ALA A 127 0.78 -3.42 -5.46
N LYS A 128 0.11 -2.91 -4.41
CA LYS A 128 -0.13 -3.70 -3.22
C LYS A 128 -1.15 -4.83 -3.44
N MET A 129 -2.17 -4.61 -4.29
CA MET A 129 -3.09 -5.67 -4.70
C MET A 129 -2.36 -6.71 -5.57
N GLU A 130 -1.55 -6.29 -6.55
CA GLU A 130 -0.71 -7.17 -7.36
C GLU A 130 0.17 -8.05 -6.48
N HIS A 131 0.80 -7.46 -5.45
CA HIS A 131 1.61 -8.25 -4.53
C HIS A 131 0.81 -9.32 -3.80
N ALA A 132 -0.36 -8.96 -3.28
CA ALA A 132 -1.23 -9.90 -2.58
C ALA A 132 -1.69 -11.06 -3.49
N PHE A 133 -2.20 -10.74 -4.66
CA PHE A 133 -2.79 -11.72 -5.56
C PHE A 133 -1.77 -12.53 -6.35
N ASP A 134 -0.77 -11.86 -6.93
CA ASP A 134 0.12 -12.49 -7.91
C ASP A 134 1.39 -13.07 -7.27
N HIS A 135 1.79 -12.58 -6.09
CA HIS A 135 3.03 -12.99 -5.43
C HIS A 135 2.79 -13.72 -4.09
N LEU A 136 1.75 -13.34 -3.34
CA LEU A 136 1.44 -13.96 -2.05
C LEU A 136 0.31 -14.99 -2.12
N GLY A 137 -0.39 -15.08 -3.26
CA GLY A 137 -1.40 -16.10 -3.51
C GLY A 137 -2.74 -15.86 -2.80
N ALA A 138 -3.03 -14.62 -2.40
CA ALA A 138 -4.32 -14.26 -1.82
C ALA A 138 -5.48 -14.62 -2.77
N ARG A 139 -6.60 -15.01 -2.21
CA ARG A 139 -7.86 -15.27 -2.92
C ARG A 139 -8.82 -14.10 -2.83
N GLU A 140 -8.74 -13.35 -1.75
CA GLU A 140 -9.53 -12.15 -1.51
C GLU A 140 -8.63 -11.00 -1.03
N TRP A 141 -8.98 -9.81 -1.47
CA TRP A 141 -8.43 -8.54 -1.00
C TRP A 141 -9.51 -7.75 -0.29
N TRP A 142 -9.32 -7.41 0.97
CA TRP A 142 -10.27 -6.66 1.78
C TRP A 142 -9.75 -5.26 2.05
N ALA A 143 -10.64 -4.27 1.95
CA ALA A 143 -10.31 -2.87 2.16
C ALA A 143 -11.45 -2.10 2.84
N THR A 144 -11.08 -1.11 3.63
CA THR A 144 -11.96 -0.04 4.11
C THR A 144 -11.52 1.28 3.50
N PHE A 145 -12.45 2.21 3.32
CA PHE A 145 -12.16 3.51 2.75
C PHE A 145 -12.75 4.60 3.64
N GLU A 146 -11.90 5.43 4.21
CA GLU A 146 -12.29 6.52 5.11
C GLU A 146 -12.43 7.84 4.35
N SER A 147 -11.57 8.06 3.33
CA SER A 147 -11.63 9.27 2.51
C SER A 147 -12.62 9.14 1.36
N TYR A 148 -13.27 10.25 0.99
CA TYR A 148 -14.15 10.31 -0.18
C TYR A 148 -13.43 9.89 -1.47
N ILE A 149 -12.18 10.32 -1.66
CA ILE A 149 -11.39 9.95 -2.85
C ILE A 149 -11.09 8.46 -2.87
N GLY A 150 -10.71 7.88 -1.74
CA GLY A 150 -10.49 6.44 -1.60
C GLY A 150 -11.75 5.64 -1.91
N LEU A 151 -12.89 6.03 -1.34
CA LEU A 151 -14.17 5.38 -1.61
C LEU A 151 -14.57 5.48 -3.08
N ARG A 152 -14.49 6.68 -3.67
CA ARG A 152 -14.91 6.92 -5.06
C ARG A 152 -14.06 6.14 -6.07
N ILE A 153 -12.74 6.16 -5.92
CA ILE A 153 -11.85 5.54 -6.91
C ILE A 153 -11.67 4.05 -6.62
N MET A 154 -11.26 3.73 -5.41
CA MET A 154 -10.84 2.36 -5.08
C MET A 154 -11.96 1.51 -4.53
N GLY A 155 -12.86 2.10 -3.75
CA GLY A 155 -13.98 1.38 -3.13
C GLY A 155 -15.08 1.02 -4.12
N THR A 156 -15.35 1.87 -5.13
CA THR A 156 -16.40 1.61 -6.12
C THR A 156 -15.91 0.96 -7.40
N GLU A 157 -14.67 1.25 -7.80
CA GLU A 157 -14.14 0.76 -9.08
C GLU A 157 -13.26 -0.48 -8.96
N TRP A 158 -12.55 -0.66 -7.83
CA TRP A 158 -11.55 -1.70 -7.66
C TRP A 158 -11.94 -2.78 -6.66
N ALA A 159 -12.88 -2.49 -5.77
CA ALA A 159 -13.43 -3.44 -4.82
C ALA A 159 -14.96 -3.29 -4.77
N PRO A 160 -15.67 -3.66 -5.84
CA PRO A 160 -17.09 -3.33 -6.00
C PRO A 160 -18.02 -4.09 -5.06
N LYS A 161 -17.54 -5.14 -4.41
CA LYS A 161 -18.36 -5.98 -3.54
C LYS A 161 -18.21 -5.56 -2.09
N GLN A 162 -19.32 -5.42 -1.39
CA GLN A 162 -19.34 -5.14 0.05
C GLN A 162 -19.54 -6.44 0.83
N LYS A 163 -18.72 -6.68 1.85
CA LYS A 163 -18.93 -7.78 2.80
C LYS A 163 -20.08 -7.42 3.74
N PRO A 164 -21.10 -8.29 3.87
CA PRO A 164 -22.09 -8.13 4.92
C PRO A 164 -21.48 -8.55 6.26
N PHE A 165 -21.34 -7.62 7.19
CA PHE A 165 -21.01 -7.85 8.60
C PHE A 165 -19.96 -8.94 8.87
N PRO A 166 -18.73 -8.82 8.36
CA PRO A 166 -17.70 -9.80 8.67
C PRO A 166 -17.33 -9.73 10.14
N GLU A 167 -16.94 -10.85 10.72
CA GLU A 167 -16.50 -10.96 12.12
C GLU A 167 -15.38 -9.97 12.47
N MET A 168 -14.55 -9.62 11.49
CA MET A 168 -13.43 -8.67 11.63
C MET A 168 -13.83 -7.19 11.50
N GLN A 169 -15.10 -6.84 11.46
CA GLN A 169 -15.49 -5.44 11.27
C GLN A 169 -14.96 -4.52 12.36
N HIS A 170 -14.93 -4.97 13.59
CA HIS A 170 -14.36 -4.22 14.71
C HIS A 170 -12.85 -4.02 14.58
N GLU A 171 -12.13 -5.01 14.09
CA GLU A 171 -10.68 -4.99 13.89
C GLU A 171 -10.28 -4.03 12.77
N LEU A 172 -11.16 -3.82 11.79
CA LEU A 172 -11.00 -2.85 10.71
C LEU A 172 -11.62 -1.48 11.02
N GLY A 173 -11.85 -1.17 12.29
CA GLY A 173 -12.33 0.13 12.74
C GLY A 173 -13.84 0.37 12.58
N GLY A 174 -14.64 -0.68 12.39
CA GLY A 174 -16.08 -0.59 12.25
C GLY A 174 -16.55 -0.02 10.89
N SER A 175 -15.64 0.26 9.97
CA SER A 175 -15.97 0.77 8.64
C SER A 175 -16.52 -0.33 7.74
N ARG A 176 -17.27 0.06 6.71
CA ARG A 176 -17.74 -0.90 5.69
C ARG A 176 -16.56 -1.53 4.97
N ILE A 177 -16.60 -2.86 4.85
CA ILE A 177 -15.55 -3.64 4.19
C ILE A 177 -15.97 -3.91 2.75
N PHE A 178 -15.09 -3.57 1.84
CA PHE A 178 -15.17 -3.92 0.43
C PHE A 178 -14.17 -5.01 0.13
N TYR A 179 -14.49 -5.87 -0.83
CA TYR A 179 -13.57 -6.92 -1.22
C TYR A 179 -13.52 -7.14 -2.73
N THR A 180 -12.37 -7.58 -3.18
CA THR A 180 -12.10 -8.01 -4.56
C THR A 180 -11.64 -9.46 -4.49
N THR A 181 -12.21 -10.34 -5.32
CA THR A 181 -11.75 -11.73 -5.44
C THR A 181 -10.56 -11.84 -6.40
N LYS A 182 -9.85 -12.95 -6.35
CA LYS A 182 -8.79 -13.26 -7.34
C LYS A 182 -9.34 -13.25 -8.76
N GLU A 183 -10.56 -13.74 -8.97
CA GLU A 183 -11.25 -13.72 -10.26
C GLU A 183 -11.53 -12.27 -10.74
N ASP A 184 -12.07 -11.40 -9.86
CA ASP A 184 -12.29 -9.99 -10.18
C ASP A 184 -10.96 -9.28 -10.49
N TRP A 185 -9.87 -9.62 -9.78
CA TRP A 185 -8.54 -9.10 -10.05
C TRP A 185 -8.07 -9.45 -11.46
N GLU A 186 -8.09 -10.73 -11.83
CA GLU A 186 -7.57 -11.20 -13.12
C GLU A 186 -8.44 -10.73 -14.30
N ASN A 187 -9.77 -10.82 -14.18
CA ASN A 187 -10.69 -10.58 -15.28
C ASN A 187 -11.13 -9.13 -15.44
N PHE A 188 -10.93 -8.31 -14.42
CA PHE A 188 -11.41 -6.93 -14.45
C PHE A 188 -10.36 -5.92 -14.03
N VAL A 189 -9.89 -5.94 -12.76
CA VAL A 189 -9.05 -4.86 -12.21
C VAL A 189 -7.72 -4.77 -12.95
N LYS A 190 -7.05 -5.89 -13.11
CA LYS A 190 -5.73 -5.99 -13.77
C LYS A 190 -5.77 -5.52 -15.22
N LEU A 191 -6.84 -5.86 -15.94
CA LEU A 191 -7.03 -5.46 -17.33
C LEU A 191 -7.37 -3.98 -17.46
N LYS A 192 -8.34 -3.49 -16.66
CA LYS A 192 -8.76 -2.08 -16.67
C LYS A 192 -7.63 -1.12 -16.32
N TYR A 193 -6.76 -1.52 -15.42
CA TYR A 193 -5.66 -0.70 -14.90
C TYR A 193 -4.28 -1.20 -15.32
N ALA A 194 -4.20 -1.89 -16.46
CA ALA A 194 -2.95 -2.47 -16.99
C ALA A 194 -1.78 -1.48 -17.10
N ARG A 195 -2.06 -0.17 -17.23
CA ARG A 195 -1.03 0.88 -17.20
C ARG A 195 -0.16 0.87 -15.93
N TYR A 196 -0.67 0.33 -14.81
CA TYR A 196 0.07 0.22 -13.56
C TYR A 196 0.87 -1.08 -13.42
N LEU A 197 0.77 -2.01 -14.38
CA LEU A 197 1.66 -3.19 -14.42
C LEU A 197 3.12 -2.77 -14.52
N GLY A 198 3.37 -1.66 -15.23
CA GLY A 198 4.69 -1.08 -15.34
C GLY A 198 5.68 -1.91 -16.17
N GLU A 199 6.89 -1.41 -16.25
CA GLU A 199 8.00 -2.02 -16.97
C GLU A 199 8.90 -2.81 -16.00
N LYS A 200 9.31 -4.02 -16.39
CA LYS A 200 10.26 -4.88 -15.67
C LYS A 200 11.28 -5.44 -16.66
N PRO A 201 12.59 -5.50 -16.33
CA PRO A 201 13.23 -5.04 -15.09
C PRO A 201 13.37 -3.51 -15.04
N VAL A 202 13.48 -2.96 -13.82
CA VAL A 202 13.82 -1.55 -13.62
C VAL A 202 15.28 -1.32 -14.01
N PRO A 203 15.62 -0.24 -14.74
CA PRO A 203 17.00 0.15 -15.02
C PRO A 203 17.86 0.22 -13.74
N LYS A 204 19.08 -0.31 -13.80
CA LYS A 204 19.95 -0.46 -12.61
C LYS A 204 20.25 0.86 -11.89
N ASP A 205 20.43 1.94 -12.64
CA ASP A 205 20.68 3.28 -12.10
C ASP A 205 19.48 3.81 -11.34
N LEU A 206 18.25 3.64 -11.87
CA LEU A 206 17.02 4.05 -11.20
C LEU A 206 16.75 3.21 -9.96
N LEU A 207 17.01 1.90 -10.03
CA LEU A 207 16.88 1.03 -8.87
C LEU A 207 17.86 1.43 -7.76
N ALA A 208 19.12 1.71 -8.09
CA ALA A 208 20.13 2.17 -7.14
C ALA A 208 19.77 3.52 -6.50
N LYS A 209 19.27 4.47 -7.30
CA LYS A 209 18.76 5.76 -6.79
C LYS A 209 17.60 5.54 -5.83
N SER A 210 16.67 4.64 -6.15
CA SER A 210 15.52 4.35 -5.30
C SER A 210 15.89 3.78 -3.92
N GLN A 211 17.05 3.14 -3.78
CA GLN A 211 17.55 2.63 -2.50
C GLN A 211 18.12 3.73 -1.57
N LYS A 212 18.40 4.91 -2.12
CA LYS A 212 18.94 6.08 -1.39
C LYS A 212 17.99 7.26 -1.47
N PHE A 213 16.71 7.01 -1.27
CA PHE A 213 15.70 8.03 -1.43
C PHE A 213 15.79 9.11 -0.34
N ARG A 214 15.34 10.30 -0.72
CA ARG A 214 15.09 11.43 0.18
C ARG A 214 13.61 11.50 0.53
N ILE A 215 13.30 11.89 1.75
CA ILE A 215 11.92 12.13 2.18
C ILE A 215 11.45 13.51 1.71
N PRO A 216 10.12 13.76 1.64
CA PRO A 216 9.60 15.11 1.45
C PRO A 216 10.08 16.08 2.54
N GLU A 217 10.31 17.33 2.20
CA GLU A 217 10.69 18.36 3.18
C GLU A 217 9.49 18.84 4.00
N LYS A 218 8.31 18.80 3.41
CA LYS A 218 7.01 19.17 4.03
C LYS A 218 5.88 18.34 3.45
N ALA A 219 4.75 18.33 4.15
CA ALA A 219 3.53 17.74 3.63
C ALA A 219 3.03 18.53 2.39
N ASP A 220 2.70 17.79 1.32
CA ASP A 220 2.06 18.30 0.11
C ASP A 220 0.55 17.97 0.20
N VAL A 221 -0.28 18.97 0.58
CA VAL A 221 -1.72 18.79 0.88
C VAL A 221 -2.59 19.88 0.28
#